data_595870520da44ba1824bcf9bbcb4e836
#
_entry.id   595870520da44ba1824bcf9bbcb4e836
#
_cell.length_a   1.000
_cell.length_b   1.000
_cell.length_c   1.000
_cell.angle_alpha   90.00
_cell.angle_beta   90.00
_cell.angle_gamma   90.00
#
_symmetry.space_group_name_H-M   'P 1'
#
loop_
_entity.id
_entity.type
_entity.pdbx_description
1 polymer ?
#
loop_
_entity_poly.entity_id
_entity_poly.type
_entity_poly.pdbx_seq_one_letter_code
_entity_poly.pdbx_strand_id
1 'polypeptide(L)'
;QSLIRDRLKVDYNFAYTTGKGSYADKFIMRQAVLRNPTEPIYETSGNNPQYGKYFFSPGIDYHNPVAMLEQRDDEGIRKEFSGSVNASLRIIDGLKISAMGAIIERSERYGHYYGRYYPVNIGNNGTAETYNDHYKNKMLEATIDYSGTFGDHKLQAIAGYSFSEESSESYDQMNYKFDTDIFGFHNIGSGG
;
A
#
# COMPACT_ATOMS: atom_id res chain seq x y z
N GLN A 1 -14.04 -7.02 29.66
CA GLN A 1 -14.13 -7.20 31.12
C GLN A 1 -15.27 -6.37 31.69
N SER A 2 -16.08 -6.97 32.59
CA SER A 2 -17.12 -6.24 33.29
C SER A 2 -16.49 -5.39 34.40
N LEU A 3 -16.66 -4.07 34.35
CA LEU A 3 -15.96 -3.14 35.22
C LEU A 3 -16.80 -2.65 36.42
N ILE A 4 -18.11 -2.66 36.32
CA ILE A 4 -19.02 -2.19 37.40
C ILE A 4 -20.23 -3.12 37.49
N ARG A 5 -20.29 -3.96 38.55
CA ARG A 5 -21.43 -4.82 38.89
C ARG A 5 -22.07 -5.52 37.67
N ASP A 6 -21.28 -6.04 36.76
CA ASP A 6 -21.73 -6.67 35.49
C ASP A 6 -22.61 -5.78 34.58
N ARG A 7 -22.60 -4.47 34.80
CA ARG A 7 -23.38 -3.50 34.02
C ARG A 7 -22.58 -2.84 32.90
N LEU A 8 -21.28 -2.63 33.11
CA LEU A 8 -20.38 -2.04 32.12
C LEU A 8 -19.54 -3.11 31.47
N LYS A 9 -19.60 -3.24 30.15
CA LYS A 9 -18.74 -4.06 29.34
C LYS A 9 -17.94 -3.17 28.40
N VAL A 10 -16.62 -3.38 28.34
CA VAL A 10 -15.73 -2.69 27.41
C VAL A 10 -14.94 -3.73 26.66
N ASP A 11 -15.04 -3.70 25.35
CA ASP A 11 -14.26 -4.52 24.42
C ASP A 11 -13.35 -3.61 23.61
N TYR A 12 -12.12 -4.00 23.42
CA TYR A 12 -11.17 -3.27 22.57
C TYR A 12 -10.41 -4.23 21.67
N ASN A 13 -10.08 -3.74 20.48
CA ASN A 13 -9.27 -4.47 19.52
C ASN A 13 -8.30 -3.50 18.87
N PHE A 14 -7.01 -3.89 18.79
CA PHE A 14 -5.98 -3.13 18.13
C PHE A 14 -5.12 -4.08 17.30
N ALA A 15 -4.81 -3.67 16.08
CA ALA A 15 -3.90 -4.39 15.21
C ALA A 15 -2.96 -3.40 14.50
N TYR A 16 -1.71 -3.79 14.35
CA TYR A 16 -0.74 -3.10 13.55
C TYR A 16 -0.04 -4.08 12.62
N THR A 17 -0.03 -3.74 11.34
CA THR A 17 0.60 -4.54 10.30
C THR A 17 1.62 -3.68 9.56
N THR A 18 2.78 -4.26 9.28
CA THR A 18 3.76 -3.66 8.39
C THR A 18 4.25 -4.69 7.40
N GLY A 19 4.40 -4.29 6.15
CA GLY A 19 4.93 -5.11 5.08
C GLY A 19 5.94 -4.30 4.27
N LYS A 20 7.02 -4.95 3.88
CA LYS A 20 8.00 -4.45 2.93
C LYS A 20 8.12 -5.46 1.80
N GLY A 21 8.09 -4.99 0.56
CA GLY A 21 8.24 -5.82 -0.62
C GLY A 21 9.19 -5.19 -1.63
N SER A 22 9.85 -6.03 -2.41
CA SER A 22 10.57 -5.65 -3.62
C SER A 22 9.89 -6.36 -4.78
N TYR A 23 9.72 -5.67 -5.89
CA TYR A 23 8.92 -6.16 -7.00
C TYR A 23 9.75 -6.19 -8.28
N ALA A 24 9.56 -7.24 -9.07
CA ALA A 24 10.11 -7.33 -10.41
C ALA A 24 9.05 -6.97 -11.46
N ASP A 25 9.50 -6.50 -12.61
CA ASP A 25 8.60 -6.23 -13.72
C ASP A 25 7.93 -7.53 -14.19
N LYS A 26 6.61 -7.52 -14.29
CA LYS A 26 5.82 -8.66 -14.76
C LYS A 26 6.17 -9.12 -16.19
N PHE A 27 6.74 -8.23 -17.00
CA PHE A 27 7.16 -8.55 -18.37
C PHE A 27 8.48 -9.33 -18.44
N ILE A 28 9.27 -9.39 -17.37
CA ILE A 28 10.56 -10.08 -17.36
C ILE A 28 10.42 -11.56 -17.74
N MET A 29 9.41 -12.25 -17.21
CA MET A 29 9.17 -13.66 -17.54
C MET A 29 8.85 -13.85 -19.03
N ARG A 30 8.03 -12.95 -19.60
CA ARG A 30 7.76 -12.96 -21.04
C ARG A 30 9.05 -12.76 -21.84
N GLN A 31 9.86 -11.80 -21.48
CA GLN A 31 11.14 -11.53 -22.16
C GLN A 31 12.08 -12.72 -22.05
N ALA A 32 12.17 -13.37 -20.90
CA ALA A 32 13.01 -14.55 -20.70
C ALA A 32 12.58 -15.74 -21.56
N VAL A 33 11.27 -15.96 -21.72
CA VAL A 33 10.75 -17.07 -22.55
C VAL A 33 10.91 -16.81 -24.05
N LEU A 34 10.77 -15.55 -24.48
CA LEU A 34 10.84 -15.19 -25.89
C LEU A 34 12.27 -14.99 -26.39
N ARG A 35 13.22 -14.78 -25.49
CA ARG A 35 14.63 -14.54 -25.85
C ARG A 35 15.25 -15.80 -26.47
N ASN A 36 16.05 -15.59 -27.52
CA ASN A 36 16.82 -16.66 -28.09
C ASN A 36 17.88 -17.17 -27.08
N PRO A 37 17.89 -18.45 -26.73
CA PRO A 37 18.77 -19.00 -25.70
C PRO A 37 20.26 -18.98 -26.11
N THR A 38 20.56 -18.79 -27.38
CA THR A 38 21.95 -18.68 -27.89
C THR A 38 22.53 -17.27 -27.82
N GLU A 39 21.69 -16.26 -27.52
CA GLU A 39 22.16 -14.89 -27.35
C GLU A 39 22.87 -14.69 -26.01
N PRO A 40 24.03 -13.99 -26.00
CA PRO A 40 24.73 -13.71 -24.75
C PRO A 40 23.94 -12.75 -23.85
N ILE A 41 24.19 -12.82 -22.56
CA ILE A 41 23.59 -11.88 -21.58
C ILE A 41 24.33 -10.54 -21.64
N TYR A 42 25.65 -10.58 -21.75
CA TYR A 42 26.52 -9.41 -21.74
C TYR A 42 27.12 -9.12 -23.09
N GLU A 43 27.29 -7.82 -23.37
CA GLU A 43 27.93 -7.34 -24.59
C GLU A 43 29.44 -7.57 -24.53
N THR A 44 30.01 -8.11 -25.62
CA THR A 44 31.44 -8.38 -25.71
C THR A 44 32.14 -7.53 -26.77
N SER A 45 31.37 -6.88 -27.66
CA SER A 45 31.92 -6.13 -28.80
C SER A 45 32.05 -4.63 -28.53
N GLY A 46 31.38 -4.08 -27.51
CA GLY A 46 31.37 -2.65 -27.22
C GLY A 46 30.59 -1.78 -28.23
N ASN A 47 29.83 -2.40 -29.14
CA ASN A 47 29.19 -1.70 -30.25
C ASN A 47 27.93 -0.93 -29.84
N ASN A 48 27.37 -1.19 -28.65
CA ASN A 48 26.11 -0.59 -28.19
C ASN A 48 26.27 0.03 -26.81
N PRO A 49 27.06 1.11 -26.61
CA PRO A 49 27.35 1.68 -25.30
C PRO A 49 26.11 2.19 -24.55
N GLN A 50 25.04 2.52 -25.28
CA GLN A 50 23.75 2.95 -24.68
C GLN A 50 23.05 1.86 -23.85
N TYR A 51 23.43 0.59 -24.02
CA TYR A 51 22.93 -0.54 -23.23
C TYR A 51 23.89 -0.98 -22.13
N GLY A 52 25.00 -0.24 -21.94
CA GLY A 52 26.04 -0.55 -20.96
C GLY A 52 26.69 -1.89 -21.21
N LYS A 53 26.74 -2.74 -20.19
CA LYS A 53 27.31 -4.10 -20.27
C LYS A 53 26.36 -5.15 -20.84
N TYR A 54 25.13 -4.81 -21.17
CA TYR A 54 24.11 -5.79 -21.56
C TYR A 54 24.03 -5.93 -23.08
N PHE A 55 23.88 -7.18 -23.53
CA PHE A 55 23.70 -7.46 -24.95
C PHE A 55 22.34 -6.98 -25.43
N PHE A 56 22.31 -6.27 -26.52
CA PHE A 56 21.13 -5.81 -27.22
C PHE A 56 20.96 -6.59 -28.53
N SER A 57 19.78 -7.17 -28.76
CA SER A 57 19.40 -7.87 -29.96
C SER A 57 18.74 -6.90 -30.95
N PRO A 58 19.42 -6.48 -32.03
CA PRO A 58 18.87 -5.52 -32.98
C PRO A 58 17.69 -6.12 -33.77
N GLY A 59 16.68 -5.32 -34.02
CA GLY A 59 15.55 -5.67 -34.89
C GLY A 59 14.46 -6.54 -34.26
N ILE A 60 14.54 -6.81 -32.97
CA ILE A 60 13.55 -7.61 -32.24
C ILE A 60 13.11 -6.81 -30.99
N ASP A 61 11.82 -6.78 -30.74
CA ASP A 61 11.22 -6.16 -29.53
C ASP A 61 11.36 -7.08 -28.30
N TYR A 62 12.58 -7.64 -28.11
CA TYR A 62 12.93 -8.50 -27.00
C TYR A 62 14.04 -7.86 -26.17
N HIS A 63 13.69 -7.49 -24.98
CA HIS A 63 14.64 -6.88 -24.05
C HIS A 63 15.43 -7.95 -23.30
N ASN A 64 16.64 -7.59 -22.90
CA ASN A 64 17.46 -8.44 -22.06
C ASN A 64 16.86 -8.54 -20.65
N PRO A 65 16.39 -9.74 -20.23
CA PRO A 65 15.69 -9.86 -18.94
C PRO A 65 16.61 -9.64 -17.73
N VAL A 66 17.93 -9.90 -17.89
CA VAL A 66 18.93 -9.62 -16.85
C VAL A 66 19.13 -8.11 -16.69
N ALA A 67 19.18 -7.37 -17.81
CA ALA A 67 19.21 -5.91 -17.74
C ALA A 67 17.95 -5.34 -17.06
N MET A 68 16.79 -5.90 -17.35
CA MET A 68 15.53 -5.49 -16.71
C MET A 68 15.53 -5.76 -15.20
N LEU A 69 16.17 -6.83 -14.73
CA LEU A 69 16.30 -7.14 -13.31
C LEU A 69 17.34 -6.26 -12.61
N GLU A 70 18.54 -6.13 -13.18
CA GLU A 70 19.65 -5.44 -12.54
C GLU A 70 19.53 -3.91 -12.62
N GLN A 71 18.77 -3.38 -13.59
CA GLN A 71 18.58 -1.95 -13.82
C GLN A 71 17.25 -1.43 -13.30
N ARG A 72 16.61 -2.18 -12.42
CA ARG A 72 15.37 -1.78 -11.78
C ARG A 72 15.45 -1.97 -10.27
N ASP A 73 15.05 -0.95 -9.55
CA ASP A 73 14.89 -0.98 -8.10
C ASP A 73 13.45 -0.61 -7.75
N ASP A 74 12.72 -1.55 -7.16
CA ASP A 74 11.33 -1.38 -6.75
C ASP A 74 11.19 -1.73 -5.27
N GLU A 75 10.71 -0.80 -4.49
CA GLU A 75 10.42 -1.01 -3.09
C GLU A 75 9.03 -0.50 -2.72
N GLY A 76 8.29 -1.32 -1.99
CA GLY A 76 7.01 -0.93 -1.39
C GLY A 76 7.02 -1.15 0.12
N ILE A 77 6.54 -0.16 0.84
CA ILE A 77 6.32 -0.24 2.30
C ILE A 77 4.86 0.08 2.56
N ARG A 78 4.17 -0.84 3.23
CA ARG A 78 2.79 -0.65 3.70
C ARG A 78 2.76 -0.75 5.21
N LYS A 79 2.07 0.19 5.83
CA LYS A 79 1.78 0.20 7.26
C LYS A 79 0.29 0.39 7.45
N GLU A 80 -0.31 -0.39 8.34
CA GLU A 80 -1.74 -0.29 8.65
C GLU A 80 -1.92 -0.40 10.16
N PHE A 81 -2.63 0.54 10.71
CA PHE A 81 -3.13 0.50 12.08
C PHE A 81 -4.65 0.44 12.04
N SER A 82 -5.23 -0.47 12.82
CA SER A 82 -6.67 -0.51 13.07
C SER A 82 -6.93 -0.62 14.57
N GLY A 83 -7.88 0.15 15.03
CA GLY A 83 -8.28 0.15 16.44
C GLY A 83 -9.76 0.33 16.60
N SER A 84 -10.35 -0.36 17.56
CA SER A 84 -11.75 -0.16 17.96
C SER A 84 -11.92 -0.33 19.46
N VAL A 85 -12.82 0.47 20.01
CA VAL A 85 -13.28 0.37 21.40
C VAL A 85 -14.79 0.38 21.37
N ASN A 86 -15.40 -0.61 22.01
CA ASN A 86 -16.84 -0.71 22.18
C ASN A 86 -17.13 -0.75 23.69
N ALA A 87 -17.98 0.18 24.16
CA ALA A 87 -18.45 0.23 25.52
C ALA A 87 -19.98 0.07 25.56
N SER A 88 -20.47 -0.80 26.41
CA SER A 88 -21.91 -0.96 26.65
C SER A 88 -22.24 -0.91 28.14
N LEU A 89 -23.24 -0.13 28.47
CA LEU A 89 -23.69 0.08 29.82
C LEU A 89 -25.18 -0.25 29.93
N ARG A 90 -25.51 -1.16 30.84
CA ARG A 90 -26.88 -1.43 31.25
C ARG A 90 -27.28 -0.43 32.36
N ILE A 91 -28.13 0.52 32.00
CA ILE A 91 -28.59 1.58 32.93
C ILE A 91 -29.54 0.98 33.96
N ILE A 92 -30.61 0.36 33.47
CA ILE A 92 -31.61 -0.38 34.21
C ILE A 92 -31.96 -1.66 33.48
N ASP A 93 -32.75 -2.54 34.07
CA ASP A 93 -33.25 -3.71 33.37
C ASP A 93 -34.08 -3.27 32.15
N GLY A 94 -33.73 -3.82 31.01
CA GLY A 94 -34.34 -3.48 29.73
C GLY A 94 -33.75 -2.27 29.00
N LEU A 95 -32.91 -1.43 29.63
CA LEU A 95 -32.28 -0.28 28.97
C LEU A 95 -30.76 -0.40 28.91
N LYS A 96 -30.22 -0.46 27.70
CA LYS A 96 -28.78 -0.54 27.40
C LYS A 96 -28.36 0.62 26.50
N ILE A 97 -27.26 1.26 26.82
CA ILE A 97 -26.57 2.22 25.95
C ILE A 97 -25.26 1.59 25.51
N SER A 98 -24.95 1.72 24.22
CA SER A 98 -23.66 1.27 23.65
C SER A 98 -23.05 2.38 22.82
N ALA A 99 -21.71 2.48 22.88
CA ALA A 99 -20.94 3.37 22.02
C ALA A 99 -19.72 2.63 21.47
N MET A 100 -19.43 2.80 20.20
CA MET A 100 -18.29 2.25 19.52
C MET A 100 -17.52 3.36 18.81
N GLY A 101 -16.21 3.41 19.04
CA GLY A 101 -15.29 4.20 18.25
C GLY A 101 -14.33 3.29 17.51
N ALA A 102 -14.05 3.58 16.24
CA ALA A 102 -13.09 2.85 15.44
C ALA A 102 -12.23 3.78 14.56
N ILE A 103 -11.00 3.37 14.32
CA ILE A 103 -10.08 4.05 13.42
C ILE A 103 -9.32 3.02 12.59
N ILE A 104 -9.18 3.32 11.29
CA ILE A 104 -8.27 2.62 10.39
C ILE A 104 -7.38 3.68 9.77
N GLU A 105 -6.07 3.46 9.83
CA GLU A 105 -5.07 4.31 9.20
C GLU A 105 -4.10 3.44 8.41
N ARG A 106 -3.96 3.73 7.11
CA ARG A 106 -3.08 3.02 6.19
C ARG A 106 -2.17 4.02 5.51
N SER A 107 -0.90 3.69 5.46
CA SER A 107 0.11 4.43 4.70
C SER A 107 0.83 3.45 3.79
N GLU A 108 0.87 3.77 2.50
CA GLU A 108 1.59 3.01 1.48
C GLU A 108 2.58 3.93 0.79
N ARG A 109 3.79 3.46 0.63
CA ARG A 109 4.84 4.14 -0.11
C ARG A 109 5.48 3.17 -1.08
N TYR A 110 5.49 3.52 -2.34
CA TYR A 110 6.19 2.81 -3.40
C TYR A 110 7.22 3.71 -4.04
N GLY A 111 8.39 3.13 -4.34
CA GLY A 111 9.44 3.77 -5.10
C GLY A 111 9.88 2.85 -6.22
N HIS A 112 10.03 3.43 -7.40
CA HIS A 112 10.52 2.76 -8.61
C HIS A 112 11.70 3.54 -9.16
N TYR A 113 12.76 2.83 -9.53
CA TYR A 113 13.87 3.40 -10.25
C TYR A 113 14.25 2.52 -11.45
N TYR A 114 14.31 3.14 -12.60
CA TYR A 114 14.81 2.54 -13.82
C TYR A 114 16.17 3.14 -14.11
N GLY A 115 17.21 2.33 -14.01
CA GLY A 115 18.59 2.75 -14.28
C GLY A 115 18.79 3.18 -15.73
N ARG A 116 19.87 3.89 -16.01
CA ARG A 116 20.20 4.43 -17.35
C ARG A 116 20.27 3.38 -18.44
N TYR A 117 20.56 2.14 -18.10
CA TYR A 117 20.65 1.01 -19.03
C TYR A 117 19.41 0.11 -18.99
N TYR A 118 18.33 0.57 -18.39
CA TYR A 118 17.06 -0.16 -18.43
C TYR A 118 16.51 -0.17 -19.86
N PRO A 119 16.30 -1.36 -20.47
CA PRO A 119 16.11 -1.47 -21.92
C PRO A 119 14.94 -0.68 -22.49
N VAL A 120 13.85 -0.55 -21.73
CA VAL A 120 12.63 0.17 -22.16
C VAL A 120 12.79 1.69 -22.03
N ASN A 121 13.78 2.16 -21.28
CA ASN A 121 13.91 3.57 -20.88
C ASN A 121 15.27 4.18 -21.30
N ILE A 122 15.90 3.57 -22.29
CA ILE A 122 17.17 4.03 -22.84
C ILE A 122 17.05 5.49 -23.34
N GLY A 123 18.01 6.31 -22.95
CA GLY A 123 18.05 7.74 -23.31
C GLY A 123 17.50 8.70 -22.25
N ASN A 124 16.78 8.20 -21.27
CA ASN A 124 16.29 9.03 -20.17
C ASN A 124 17.31 9.23 -19.04
N ASN A 125 18.48 8.58 -19.10
CA ASN A 125 19.52 8.63 -18.07
C ASN A 125 18.97 8.37 -16.64
N GLY A 126 18.20 7.31 -16.51
CA GLY A 126 17.50 6.97 -15.28
C GLY A 126 16.14 7.66 -15.16
N THR A 127 15.19 6.99 -14.52
CA THR A 127 13.86 7.51 -14.19
C THR A 127 13.50 7.03 -12.81
N ALA A 128 13.10 7.96 -11.96
CA ALA A 128 12.61 7.67 -10.61
C ALA A 128 11.12 8.04 -10.51
N GLU A 129 10.37 7.17 -9.88
CA GLU A 129 8.96 7.40 -9.58
C GLU A 129 8.72 7.06 -8.10
N THR A 130 7.96 7.90 -7.39
CA THR A 130 7.51 7.61 -6.03
C THR A 130 6.02 7.86 -5.94
N TYR A 131 5.32 6.92 -5.30
CA TYR A 131 3.91 6.99 -5.00
C TYR A 131 3.71 6.87 -3.50
N ASN A 132 2.92 7.78 -2.93
CA ASN A 132 2.55 7.76 -1.52
C ASN A 132 1.04 7.85 -1.41
N ASP A 133 0.46 6.97 -0.62
CA ASP A 133 -0.96 6.94 -0.31
C ASP A 133 -1.16 6.93 1.20
N HIS A 134 -2.05 7.79 1.68
CA HIS A 134 -2.45 7.86 3.05
C HIS A 134 -3.97 7.82 3.14
N TYR A 135 -4.48 6.75 3.75
CA TYR A 135 -5.89 6.52 3.97
C TYR A 135 -6.21 6.53 5.47
N LYS A 136 -7.26 7.26 5.84
CA LYS A 136 -7.75 7.30 7.21
C LYS A 136 -9.27 7.25 7.23
N ASN A 137 -9.79 6.37 8.06
CA ASN A 137 -11.23 6.27 8.34
C ASN A 137 -11.44 6.30 9.85
N LYS A 138 -12.36 7.14 10.29
CA LYS A 138 -12.81 7.22 11.67
C LYS A 138 -14.30 6.97 11.73
N MET A 139 -14.75 6.20 12.70
CA MET A 139 -16.15 5.86 12.89
C MET A 139 -16.53 6.04 14.36
N LEU A 140 -17.69 6.60 14.58
CA LEU A 140 -18.34 6.68 15.88
C LEU A 140 -19.80 6.22 15.74
N GLU A 141 -20.19 5.26 16.56
CA GLU A 141 -21.57 4.79 16.64
C GLU A 141 -22.04 4.82 18.08
N ALA A 142 -23.28 5.21 18.28
CA ALA A 142 -23.93 5.14 19.58
C ALA A 142 -25.35 4.60 19.40
N THR A 143 -25.78 3.71 20.30
CA THR A 143 -27.11 3.11 20.29
C THR A 143 -27.71 3.12 21.68
N ILE A 144 -29.02 3.26 21.72
CA ILE A 144 -29.87 3.08 22.91
C ILE A 144 -30.85 1.97 22.57
N ASP A 145 -30.81 0.89 23.33
CA ASP A 145 -31.67 -0.28 23.18
C ASP A 145 -32.61 -0.32 24.40
N TYR A 146 -33.91 -0.39 24.15
CA TYR A 146 -34.91 -0.59 25.17
C TYR A 146 -35.73 -1.86 24.90
N SER A 147 -35.96 -2.65 25.94
CA SER A 147 -36.84 -3.83 25.91
C SER A 147 -37.65 -3.90 27.21
N GLY A 148 -38.96 -3.79 27.11
CA GLY A 148 -39.88 -3.83 28.26
C GLY A 148 -41.09 -4.68 27.99
N THR A 149 -41.67 -5.23 29.08
CA THR A 149 -42.94 -5.96 29.04
C THR A 149 -43.96 -5.22 29.90
N PHE A 150 -45.14 -4.94 29.32
CA PHE A 150 -46.21 -4.19 29.92
C PHE A 150 -47.50 -5.04 29.86
N GLY A 151 -47.79 -5.78 30.91
CA GLY A 151 -48.87 -6.77 30.88
C GLY A 151 -48.58 -7.83 29.82
N ASP A 152 -49.49 -8.00 28.87
CA ASP A 152 -49.34 -8.94 27.74
C ASP A 152 -48.55 -8.37 26.54
N HIS A 153 -48.12 -7.11 26.62
CA HIS A 153 -47.45 -6.43 25.54
C HIS A 153 -45.95 -6.39 25.75
N LYS A 154 -45.20 -6.73 24.69
CA LYS A 154 -43.75 -6.64 24.61
C LYS A 154 -43.35 -5.49 23.70
N LEU A 155 -42.60 -4.53 24.23
CA LEU A 155 -42.06 -3.40 23.46
C LEU A 155 -40.54 -3.54 23.33
N GLN A 156 -40.05 -3.40 22.09
CA GLN A 156 -38.63 -3.27 21.79
C GLN A 156 -38.45 -2.00 20.97
N ALA A 157 -37.50 -1.18 21.34
CA ALA A 157 -37.16 0.05 20.65
C ALA A 157 -35.64 0.20 20.59
N ILE A 158 -35.13 0.67 19.46
CA ILE A 158 -33.74 1.03 19.28
C ILE A 158 -33.63 2.41 18.62
N ALA A 159 -32.74 3.23 19.12
CA ALA A 159 -32.34 4.48 18.50
C ALA A 159 -30.81 4.51 18.40
N GLY A 160 -30.30 5.08 17.32
CA GLY A 160 -28.88 5.13 17.11
C GLY A 160 -28.44 6.35 16.34
N TYR A 161 -27.17 6.66 16.48
CA TYR A 161 -26.44 7.69 15.74
C TYR A 161 -25.14 7.09 15.23
N SER A 162 -24.79 7.36 13.97
CA SER A 162 -23.50 7.00 13.41
C SER A 162 -22.88 8.20 12.72
N PHE A 163 -21.56 8.30 12.86
CA PHE A 163 -20.72 9.27 12.17
C PHE A 163 -19.52 8.54 11.59
N SER A 164 -19.20 8.84 10.34
CA SER A 164 -17.99 8.34 9.68
C SER A 164 -17.32 9.48 8.91
N GLU A 165 -16.00 9.55 9.03
CA GLU A 165 -15.15 10.47 8.30
C GLU A 165 -14.06 9.66 7.60
N GLU A 166 -13.98 9.82 6.27
CA GLU A 166 -12.99 9.18 5.44
C GLU A 166 -12.14 10.23 4.76
N SER A 167 -10.82 10.05 4.78
CA SER A 167 -9.84 10.88 4.09
C SER A 167 -8.87 9.98 3.32
N SER A 168 -8.62 10.34 2.07
CA SER A 168 -7.61 9.72 1.23
C SER A 168 -6.78 10.79 0.57
N GLU A 169 -5.47 10.71 0.73
CA GLU A 169 -4.50 11.61 0.14
C GLU A 169 -3.46 10.79 -0.62
N SER A 170 -3.28 11.09 -1.90
CA SER A 170 -2.31 10.42 -2.74
C SER A 170 -1.47 11.44 -3.48
N TYR A 171 -0.16 11.20 -3.54
CA TYR A 171 0.74 11.98 -4.38
C TYR A 171 1.78 11.09 -5.01
N ASP A 172 2.02 11.38 -6.27
CA ASP A 172 3.04 10.76 -7.09
C ASP A 172 4.04 11.83 -7.55
N GLN A 173 5.26 11.40 -7.73
CA GLN A 173 6.35 12.22 -8.23
C GLN A 173 7.16 11.39 -9.22
N MET A 174 7.55 12.00 -10.33
CA MET A 174 8.42 11.40 -11.32
C MET A 174 9.51 12.40 -11.72
N ASN A 175 10.73 11.91 -11.88
CA ASN A 175 11.83 12.68 -12.43
C ASN A 175 12.76 11.77 -13.24
N TYR A 176 13.58 12.36 -14.11
CA TYR A 176 14.46 11.65 -15.00
C TYR A 176 15.77 12.46 -15.19
N LYS A 177 16.73 11.92 -15.99
CA LYS A 177 18.04 12.53 -16.26
C LYS A 177 18.91 12.66 -15.01
N PHE A 178 19.12 11.55 -14.34
CA PHE A 178 20.00 11.49 -13.18
C PHE A 178 21.48 11.40 -13.60
N ASP A 179 22.36 12.12 -12.93
CA ASP A 179 23.81 12.03 -13.16
C ASP A 179 24.36 10.67 -12.71
N THR A 180 23.71 10.01 -11.75
CA THR A 180 24.12 8.71 -11.20
C THR A 180 22.91 7.88 -10.80
N ASP A 181 23.03 6.55 -10.96
CA ASP A 181 22.00 5.58 -10.55
C ASP A 181 22.11 5.18 -9.07
N ILE A 182 23.14 5.67 -8.32
CA ILE A 182 23.49 5.19 -6.97
C ILE A 182 22.34 5.42 -5.98
N PHE A 183 21.63 6.52 -6.11
CA PHE A 183 20.59 6.89 -5.14
C PHE A 183 19.21 6.33 -5.48
N GLY A 184 19.01 5.80 -6.68
CA GLY A 184 17.72 5.30 -7.13
C GLY A 184 16.62 6.34 -6.96
N PHE A 185 15.45 5.90 -6.51
CA PHE A 185 14.31 6.80 -6.22
C PHE A 185 14.44 7.56 -4.88
N HIS A 186 15.44 7.27 -4.06
CA HIS A 186 15.61 7.93 -2.75
C HIS A 186 16.03 9.40 -2.85
N ASN A 187 16.54 9.83 -3.99
CA ASN A 187 16.90 11.23 -4.25
C ASN A 187 16.28 11.74 -5.55
N ILE A 188 14.94 11.68 -5.62
CA ILE A 188 14.18 12.06 -6.82
C ILE A 188 14.42 13.53 -7.23
N GLY A 189 14.77 14.40 -6.30
CA GLY A 189 15.05 15.81 -6.58
C GLY A 189 16.36 16.07 -7.32
N SER A 190 17.24 15.08 -7.51
CA SER A 190 18.51 15.24 -8.24
C SER A 190 18.40 15.01 -9.75
N GLY A 191 17.23 14.67 -10.27
CA GLY A 191 16.95 14.64 -11.70
C GLY A 191 16.81 16.05 -12.29
N GLY A 192 17.07 16.20 -13.59
CA GLY A 192 17.12 17.50 -14.27
C GLY A 192 16.35 17.55 -15.59
#